data_b7aa9c54b925ab0da8a82a9015d4d3e5
#
_entry.id   b7aa9c54b925ab0da8a82a9015d4d3e5
#
_cell.length_a   1.000
_cell.length_b   1.000
_cell.length_c   1.000
_cell.angle_alpha   90.00
_cell.angle_beta   90.00
_cell.angle_gamma   90.00
#
_symmetry.space_group_name_H-M   'P 1'
#
loop_
_entity.id
_entity.type
_entity.pdbx_description
1 polymer ?
#
loop_
_entity_poly.entity_id
_entity_poly.type
_entity_poly.pdbx_seq_one_letter_code
_entity_poly.pdbx_strand_id
1 'polypeptide(L)'
;MIRTTPWEVSRDVKLHPRDEVDWHTLEGVRALREAFATNNPNGRLTWGFTMNALEDGRKNYREIRDYVVECQKKYGDEVTYFPGYFPAMYLPRERVNREMSEAIEIISKMVGNGYRPQSIMGGFLSADNLRYLAEKENIHVAHAVIWSQHNIDGGGADGSPSYPSIPR
;
A
#
# COMPACT_ATOMS: atom_id res chain seq x y z
N MET A 1 -4.75 5.36 -0.69
CA MET A 1 -4.21 4.43 0.32
C MET A 1 -5.27 4.17 1.36
N ILE A 2 -5.56 2.90 1.64
CA ILE A 2 -6.54 2.45 2.65
C ILE A 2 -5.76 1.87 3.83
N ARG A 3 -5.98 2.42 5.01
CA ARG A 3 -5.30 2.06 6.26
C ARG A 3 -6.28 2.06 7.44
N THR A 4 -5.92 1.43 8.52
CA THR A 4 -6.74 1.33 9.74
C THR A 4 -6.23 2.18 10.90
N THR A 5 -5.07 2.79 10.73
CA THR A 5 -4.41 3.56 11.78
C THR A 5 -3.86 4.88 11.24
N PRO A 6 -3.66 5.92 12.09
CA PRO A 6 -3.05 7.18 11.67
C PRO A 6 -1.59 7.01 11.25
N TRP A 7 -0.92 6.04 11.86
CA TRP A 7 0.48 5.71 11.61
C TRP A 7 0.55 4.31 11.03
N GLU A 8 1.32 4.13 9.96
CA GLU A 8 1.57 2.80 9.44
C GLU A 8 2.44 2.06 10.45
N VAL A 9 1.85 1.05 11.05
CA VAL A 9 2.54 0.16 11.98
C VAL A 9 2.63 -1.24 11.40
N SER A 10 3.66 -1.98 11.80
CA SER A 10 3.74 -3.39 11.49
C SER A 10 2.51 -4.14 12.00
N ARG A 11 2.05 -5.15 11.25
CA ARG A 11 0.89 -6.01 11.62
C ARG A 11 1.00 -6.62 13.02
N ASP A 12 2.21 -6.74 13.57
CA ASP A 12 2.43 -7.32 14.89
C ASP A 12 2.32 -6.31 16.02
N VAL A 13 2.24 -5.03 15.71
CA VAL A 13 2.11 -4.01 16.74
C VAL A 13 0.69 -4.04 17.26
N LYS A 14 0.55 -4.38 18.55
CA LYS A 14 -0.73 -4.32 19.23
C LYS A 14 -1.15 -2.86 19.39
N LEU A 15 -2.21 -2.48 18.70
CA LEU A 15 -2.74 -1.13 18.75
C LEU A 15 -3.44 -0.86 20.09
N HIS A 16 -3.38 0.39 20.51
CA HIS A 16 -4.24 0.84 21.59
C HIS A 16 -5.69 0.96 21.05
N PRO A 17 -6.74 0.58 21.82
CA PRO A 17 -8.12 0.63 21.32
C PRO A 17 -8.56 1.96 20.72
N ARG A 18 -8.05 3.10 21.21
CA ARG A 18 -8.32 4.42 20.64
C ARG A 18 -7.72 4.65 19.24
N ASP A 19 -6.78 3.82 18.83
CA ASP A 19 -6.15 3.88 17.51
C ASP A 19 -6.87 2.98 16.50
N GLU A 20 -7.82 2.16 16.96
CA GLU A 20 -8.67 1.30 16.14
C GLU A 20 -9.92 2.07 15.67
N VAL A 21 -9.71 3.19 14.99
CA VAL A 21 -10.77 4.00 14.42
C VAL A 21 -10.94 3.75 12.94
N ASP A 22 -12.10 4.11 12.40
CA ASP A 22 -12.34 4.05 10.96
C ASP A 22 -11.73 5.27 10.26
N TRP A 23 -10.44 5.16 9.93
CA TRP A 23 -9.71 6.20 9.20
C TRP A 23 -10.23 6.43 7.79
N HIS A 24 -10.91 5.44 7.26
CA HIS A 24 -11.62 5.53 6.00
C HIS A 24 -13.01 4.93 6.19
N THR A 25 -14.03 5.61 5.70
CA THR A 25 -15.39 5.09 5.65
C THR A 25 -15.71 4.69 4.22
N LEU A 26 -16.59 3.72 4.04
CA LEU A 26 -17.10 3.34 2.73
C LEU A 26 -17.68 4.54 1.97
N GLU A 27 -18.42 5.40 2.66
CA GLU A 27 -18.97 6.62 2.09
C GLU A 27 -17.91 7.55 1.54
N GLY A 28 -16.84 7.80 2.33
CA GLY A 28 -15.71 8.65 1.91
C GLY A 28 -14.95 8.06 0.71
N VAL A 29 -14.72 6.75 0.70
CA VAL A 29 -14.07 6.06 -0.42
C VAL A 29 -14.92 6.14 -1.70
N ARG A 30 -16.23 5.96 -1.58
CA ARG A 30 -17.16 6.13 -2.70
C ARG A 30 -17.18 7.56 -3.23
N ALA A 31 -17.33 8.53 -2.35
CA ALA A 31 -17.33 9.95 -2.73
C ALA A 31 -16.06 10.35 -3.47
N LEU A 32 -14.89 9.90 -3.00
CA LEU A 32 -13.63 10.13 -3.69
C LEU A 32 -13.64 9.55 -5.11
N ARG A 33 -14.05 8.28 -5.25
CA ARG A 33 -14.05 7.61 -6.58
C ARG A 33 -15.04 8.24 -7.54
N GLU A 34 -16.23 8.59 -7.07
CA GLU A 34 -17.27 9.22 -7.87
C GLU A 34 -16.86 10.62 -8.32
N ALA A 35 -16.30 11.44 -7.42
CA ALA A 35 -15.79 12.76 -7.76
C ALA A 35 -14.66 12.66 -8.81
N PHE A 36 -13.77 11.67 -8.68
CA PHE A 36 -12.72 11.44 -9.66
C PHE A 36 -13.30 11.02 -11.01
N ALA A 37 -14.26 10.08 -11.04
CA ALA A 37 -14.88 9.61 -12.28
C ALA A 37 -15.65 10.70 -13.00
N THR A 38 -16.32 11.60 -12.27
CA THR A 38 -17.06 12.73 -12.85
C THR A 38 -16.14 13.67 -13.64
N ASN A 39 -14.94 13.93 -13.11
CA ASN A 39 -14.00 14.85 -13.72
C ASN A 39 -13.01 14.16 -14.69
N ASN A 40 -12.84 12.85 -14.55
CA ASN A 40 -11.91 12.03 -15.33
C ASN A 40 -12.57 10.71 -15.72
N PRO A 41 -13.50 10.69 -16.67
CA PRO A 41 -14.32 9.50 -16.97
C PRO A 41 -13.50 8.28 -17.43
N ASN A 42 -12.33 8.50 -18.02
CA ASN A 42 -11.40 7.43 -18.42
C ASN A 42 -10.22 7.25 -17.45
N GLY A 43 -10.23 7.99 -16.34
CA GLY A 43 -9.18 7.94 -15.34
C GLY A 43 -9.25 6.68 -14.48
N ARG A 44 -8.09 6.14 -14.15
CA ARG A 44 -7.94 4.99 -13.26
C ARG A 44 -7.26 5.42 -11.97
N LEU A 45 -7.64 4.80 -10.87
CA LEU A 45 -7.01 4.99 -9.58
C LEU A 45 -6.20 3.75 -9.22
N THR A 46 -5.14 3.96 -8.46
CA THR A 46 -4.42 2.88 -7.78
C THR A 46 -4.80 2.89 -6.29
N TRP A 47 -5.42 1.80 -5.85
CA TRP A 47 -5.84 1.59 -4.46
C TRP A 47 -4.78 0.78 -3.72
N GLY A 48 -4.02 1.42 -2.86
CA GLY A 48 -3.04 0.73 -2.01
C GLY A 48 -3.63 0.42 -0.64
N PHE A 49 -3.58 -0.83 -0.24
CA PHE A 49 -3.97 -1.29 1.10
C PHE A 49 -2.76 -1.57 1.96
N THR A 50 -2.79 -1.17 3.22
CA THR A 50 -1.86 -1.70 4.23
C THR A 50 -2.26 -3.13 4.61
N MET A 51 -1.34 -3.91 5.17
CA MET A 51 -1.65 -5.27 5.62
C MET A 51 -2.79 -5.28 6.64
N ASN A 52 -2.77 -4.37 7.61
CA ASN A 52 -3.84 -4.24 8.59
C ASN A 52 -5.21 -3.98 7.94
N ALA A 53 -5.28 -3.18 6.88
CA ALA A 53 -6.54 -2.93 6.17
C ALA A 53 -6.99 -4.11 5.31
N LEU A 54 -6.07 -4.95 4.84
CA LEU A 54 -6.39 -6.19 4.13
C LEU A 54 -6.97 -7.25 5.10
N GLU A 55 -6.44 -7.33 6.32
CA GLU A 55 -6.81 -8.33 7.31
C GLU A 55 -7.95 -7.89 8.23
N ASP A 56 -8.31 -6.61 8.25
CA ASP A 56 -9.33 -6.07 9.15
C ASP A 56 -10.70 -6.69 8.91
N GLY A 57 -11.20 -7.40 9.93
CA GLY A 57 -12.49 -8.09 9.89
C GLY A 57 -13.70 -7.21 10.19
N ARG A 58 -13.53 -5.93 10.51
CA ARG A 58 -14.65 -5.01 10.76
C ARG A 58 -15.49 -4.80 9.50
N LYS A 59 -16.78 -4.61 9.70
CA LYS A 59 -17.74 -4.49 8.60
C LYS A 59 -17.35 -3.42 7.58
N ASN A 60 -16.99 -2.23 8.06
CA ASN A 60 -16.60 -1.10 7.22
C ASN A 60 -15.43 -1.45 6.27
N TYR A 61 -14.37 -2.11 6.77
CA TYR A 61 -13.22 -2.46 5.93
C TYR A 61 -13.50 -3.60 4.95
N ARG A 62 -14.37 -4.54 5.31
CA ARG A 62 -14.86 -5.54 4.34
C ARG A 62 -15.61 -4.85 3.19
N GLU A 63 -16.54 -3.98 3.51
CA GLU A 63 -17.31 -3.23 2.52
C GLU A 63 -16.44 -2.32 1.64
N ILE A 64 -15.39 -1.71 2.20
CA ILE A 64 -14.40 -0.95 1.42
C ILE A 64 -13.66 -1.86 0.44
N ARG A 65 -13.20 -3.04 0.88
CA ARG A 65 -12.53 -3.99 -0.01
C ARG A 65 -13.44 -4.45 -1.14
N ASP A 66 -14.69 -4.80 -0.83
CA ASP A 66 -15.68 -5.22 -1.83
C ASP A 66 -15.92 -4.10 -2.86
N TYR A 67 -16.09 -2.87 -2.40
CA TYR A 67 -16.27 -1.71 -3.26
C TYR A 67 -15.05 -1.44 -4.15
N VAL A 68 -13.85 -1.56 -3.62
CA VAL A 68 -12.62 -1.37 -4.42
C VAL A 68 -12.48 -2.46 -5.49
N VAL A 69 -12.89 -3.69 -5.19
CA VAL A 69 -12.97 -4.77 -6.20
C VAL A 69 -14.01 -4.44 -7.29
N GLU A 70 -15.15 -3.86 -6.92
CA GLU A 70 -16.12 -3.35 -7.90
C GLU A 70 -15.52 -2.24 -8.77
N CYS A 71 -14.76 -1.31 -8.18
CA CYS A 71 -14.08 -0.24 -8.92
C CYS A 71 -13.05 -0.81 -9.90
N GLN A 72 -12.29 -1.84 -9.50
CA GLN A 72 -11.37 -2.53 -10.40
C GLN A 72 -12.10 -3.09 -11.63
N LYS A 73 -13.22 -3.78 -11.41
CA LYS A 73 -14.02 -4.36 -12.51
C LYS A 73 -14.67 -3.30 -13.39
N LYS A 74 -15.20 -2.24 -12.79
CA LYS A 74 -15.97 -1.20 -13.49
C LYS A 74 -15.10 -0.20 -14.22
N TYR A 75 -13.99 0.22 -13.62
CA TYR A 75 -13.18 1.32 -14.10
C TYR A 75 -11.78 0.90 -14.55
N GLY A 76 -11.38 -0.35 -14.28
CA GLY A 76 -10.02 -0.82 -14.50
C GLY A 76 -9.03 -0.23 -13.50
N ASP A 77 -9.49 0.15 -12.31
CA ASP A 77 -8.63 0.63 -11.23
C ASP A 77 -7.64 -0.46 -10.83
N GLU A 78 -6.46 -0.08 -10.41
CA GLU A 78 -5.49 -1.02 -9.86
C GLU A 78 -5.71 -1.19 -8.36
N VAL A 79 -5.56 -2.41 -7.87
CA VAL A 79 -5.56 -2.72 -6.44
C VAL A 79 -4.19 -3.29 -6.08
N THR A 80 -3.49 -2.65 -5.16
CA THR A 80 -2.14 -3.03 -4.80
C THR A 80 -1.87 -2.93 -3.31
N TYR A 81 -0.69 -3.35 -2.91
CA TYR A 81 -0.22 -3.28 -1.54
C TYR A 81 0.55 -1.99 -1.26
N PHE A 82 0.40 -1.51 -0.05
CA PHE A 82 1.20 -0.44 0.52
C PHE A 82 1.86 -0.95 1.82
N PRO A 83 3.17 -1.25 1.80
CA PRO A 83 3.87 -1.80 2.96
C PRO A 83 4.04 -0.81 4.12
N GLY A 84 3.49 0.39 3.99
CA GLY A 84 3.73 1.47 4.92
C GLY A 84 5.04 2.21 4.62
N TYR A 85 5.16 3.40 5.19
CA TYR A 85 6.42 4.14 5.06
C TYR A 85 7.45 3.58 6.03
N PHE A 86 7.12 3.57 7.31
CA PHE A 86 8.07 3.27 8.37
C PHE A 86 8.39 1.78 8.56
N PRO A 87 7.44 0.84 8.45
CA PRO A 87 7.75 -0.57 8.63
C PRO A 87 8.88 -1.05 7.71
N ALA A 88 8.89 -0.60 6.45
CA ALA A 88 9.94 -0.95 5.50
C ALA A 88 11.34 -0.43 5.90
N MET A 89 11.41 0.59 6.76
CA MET A 89 12.69 1.11 7.28
C MET A 89 13.23 0.30 8.45
N TYR A 90 12.36 -0.22 9.31
CA TYR A 90 12.76 -0.81 10.60
C TYR A 90 12.79 -2.33 10.57
N LEU A 91 11.98 -2.94 9.72
CA LEU A 91 11.89 -4.39 9.66
C LEU A 91 13.02 -4.98 8.80
N PRO A 92 13.46 -6.20 9.13
CA PRO A 92 14.37 -6.94 8.26
C PRO A 92 13.80 -7.08 6.84
N ARG A 93 14.65 -6.94 5.84
CA ARG A 93 14.24 -6.97 4.42
C ARG A 93 13.50 -8.23 4.03
N GLU A 94 13.96 -9.38 4.53
CA GLU A 94 13.31 -10.67 4.27
C GLU A 94 11.90 -10.74 4.86
N ARG A 95 11.66 -10.02 5.95
CA ARG A 95 10.34 -9.91 6.52
C ARG A 95 9.43 -9.03 5.65
N VAL A 96 9.94 -7.87 5.22
CA VAL A 96 9.22 -6.99 4.29
C VAL A 96 8.89 -7.73 3.00
N ASN A 97 9.84 -8.49 2.46
CA ASN A 97 9.64 -9.32 1.27
C ASN A 97 8.49 -10.34 1.45
N ARG A 98 8.49 -11.07 2.58
CA ARG A 98 7.40 -12.03 2.85
C ARG A 98 6.05 -11.34 2.99
N GLU A 99 5.98 -10.24 3.72
CA GLU A 99 4.74 -9.47 3.87
C GLU A 99 4.22 -8.94 2.53
N MET A 100 5.10 -8.48 1.65
CA MET A 100 4.71 -8.08 0.29
C MET A 100 4.11 -9.23 -0.50
N SER A 101 4.75 -10.41 -0.50
CA SER A 101 4.21 -11.59 -1.18
C SER A 101 2.86 -12.02 -0.61
N GLU A 102 2.73 -12.06 0.71
CA GLU A 102 1.46 -12.38 1.37
C GLU A 102 0.35 -11.41 0.99
N ALA A 103 0.64 -10.11 1.02
CA ALA A 103 -0.33 -9.07 0.65
C ALA A 103 -0.75 -9.18 -0.83
N ILE A 104 0.19 -9.41 -1.73
CA ILE A 104 -0.07 -9.63 -3.15
C ILE A 104 -0.99 -10.84 -3.35
N GLU A 105 -0.76 -11.94 -2.62
CA GLU A 105 -1.62 -13.12 -2.66
C GLU A 105 -3.03 -12.84 -2.11
N ILE A 106 -3.15 -12.10 -1.01
CA ILE A 106 -4.44 -11.70 -0.45
C ILE A 106 -5.21 -10.84 -1.48
N ILE A 107 -4.55 -9.85 -2.09
CA ILE A 107 -5.15 -8.97 -3.10
C ILE A 107 -5.56 -9.78 -4.33
N SER A 108 -4.71 -10.68 -4.80
CA SER A 108 -5.00 -11.54 -5.96
C SER A 108 -6.24 -12.39 -5.74
N LYS A 109 -6.38 -12.98 -4.54
CA LYS A 109 -7.56 -13.76 -4.15
C LYS A 109 -8.80 -12.88 -4.00
N MET A 110 -8.65 -11.71 -3.41
CA MET A 110 -9.74 -10.75 -3.18
C MET A 110 -10.34 -10.26 -4.50
N VAL A 111 -9.51 -9.90 -5.46
CA VAL A 111 -9.97 -9.41 -6.78
C VAL A 111 -10.42 -10.57 -7.66
N GLY A 112 -9.74 -11.72 -7.60
CA GLY A 112 -10.08 -12.92 -8.35
C GLY A 112 -9.67 -12.86 -9.82
N ASN A 113 -10.13 -13.85 -10.58
CA ASN A 113 -9.92 -13.94 -12.05
C ASN A 113 -8.45 -13.85 -12.50
N GLY A 114 -7.53 -14.38 -11.70
CA GLY A 114 -6.10 -14.33 -12.01
C GLY A 114 -5.47 -12.95 -11.89
N TYR A 115 -6.12 -12.03 -11.20
CA TYR A 115 -5.58 -10.69 -10.96
C TYR A 115 -4.23 -10.72 -10.25
N ARG A 116 -3.31 -9.89 -10.73
CA ARG A 116 -2.05 -9.59 -10.05
C ARG A 116 -1.80 -8.07 -10.14
N PRO A 117 -1.42 -7.39 -9.05
CA PRO A 117 -1.01 -5.99 -9.12
C PRO A 117 0.22 -5.85 -10.03
N GLN A 118 0.29 -4.76 -10.77
CA GLN A 118 1.40 -4.46 -11.66
C GLN A 118 2.38 -3.46 -11.06
N SER A 119 1.95 -2.78 -10.01
CA SER A 119 2.78 -1.84 -9.27
C SER A 119 2.71 -2.12 -7.77
N ILE A 120 3.60 -1.49 -7.02
CA ILE A 120 3.51 -1.41 -5.57
C ILE A 120 3.56 0.06 -5.14
N MET A 121 2.75 0.40 -4.14
CA MET A 121 2.91 1.70 -3.50
C MET A 121 4.08 1.59 -2.53
N GLY A 122 5.27 1.96 -3.00
CA GLY A 122 6.46 1.96 -2.18
C GLY A 122 6.40 3.05 -1.12
N GLY A 123 7.39 3.20 -0.40
CA GLY A 123 7.70 4.24 0.55
C GLY A 123 9.20 4.18 0.70
N PHE A 124 9.67 3.56 1.76
CA PHE A 124 11.10 3.37 2.02
C PHE A 124 11.59 1.96 1.67
N LEU A 125 11.13 1.40 0.56
CA LEU A 125 11.61 0.11 0.09
C LEU A 125 13.08 0.19 -0.29
N SER A 126 13.87 -0.75 0.20
CA SER A 126 15.27 -0.88 -0.16
C SER A 126 15.44 -1.40 -1.60
N ALA A 127 16.63 -1.23 -2.17
CA ALA A 127 16.96 -1.79 -3.47
C ALA A 127 16.79 -3.32 -3.50
N ASP A 128 17.06 -4.01 -2.39
CA ASP A 128 16.86 -5.46 -2.30
C ASP A 128 15.37 -5.84 -2.29
N ASN A 129 14.51 -5.06 -1.63
CA ASN A 129 13.07 -5.26 -1.70
C ASN A 129 12.53 -5.04 -3.13
N LEU A 130 13.01 -4.02 -3.82
CA LEU A 130 12.64 -3.76 -5.22
C LEU A 130 13.10 -4.86 -6.15
N ARG A 131 14.33 -5.38 -5.95
CA ARG A 131 14.84 -6.54 -6.70
C ARG A 131 13.98 -7.78 -6.44
N TYR A 132 13.63 -8.04 -5.19
CA TYR A 132 12.75 -9.15 -4.83
C TYR A 132 11.39 -9.05 -5.55
N LEU A 133 10.76 -7.88 -5.56
CA LEU A 133 9.51 -7.66 -6.27
C LEU A 133 9.63 -7.96 -7.76
N ALA A 134 10.71 -7.50 -8.40
CA ALA A 134 10.94 -7.75 -9.81
C ALA A 134 11.16 -9.25 -10.12
N GLU A 135 11.99 -9.92 -9.32
CA GLU A 135 12.41 -11.32 -9.58
C GLU A 135 11.36 -12.35 -9.14
N LYS A 136 10.64 -12.09 -8.05
CA LYS A 136 9.70 -13.07 -7.44
C LYS A 136 8.25 -12.79 -7.74
N GLU A 137 7.87 -11.51 -7.78
CA GLU A 137 6.48 -11.10 -7.97
C GLU A 137 6.20 -10.56 -9.37
N ASN A 138 7.23 -10.39 -10.20
CA ASN A 138 7.15 -9.78 -11.53
C ASN A 138 6.56 -8.36 -11.50
N ILE A 139 6.86 -7.61 -10.43
CA ILE A 139 6.44 -6.20 -10.26
C ILE A 139 7.65 -5.32 -10.50
N HIS A 140 7.60 -4.52 -11.55
CA HIS A 140 8.70 -3.65 -11.99
C HIS A 140 8.42 -2.17 -11.78
N VAL A 141 7.26 -1.82 -11.22
CA VAL A 141 6.85 -0.44 -10.95
C VAL A 141 6.62 -0.25 -9.47
N ALA A 142 7.31 0.73 -8.89
CA ALA A 142 7.11 1.13 -7.51
C ALA A 142 6.88 2.64 -7.43
N HIS A 143 5.85 3.05 -6.70
CA HIS A 143 5.59 4.46 -6.43
C HIS A 143 6.44 4.91 -5.23
N ALA A 144 7.44 5.74 -5.48
CA ALA A 144 8.23 6.35 -4.43
C ALA A 144 7.57 7.64 -3.91
N VAL A 145 7.93 8.06 -2.71
CA VAL A 145 7.49 9.32 -2.12
C VAL A 145 8.61 10.34 -2.09
N ILE A 146 8.38 11.43 -2.76
CA ILE A 146 9.38 12.48 -2.93
C ILE A 146 9.75 13.18 -1.61
N TRP A 147 8.82 13.30 -0.67
CA TRP A 147 9.09 13.95 0.61
C TRP A 147 10.10 13.19 1.47
N SER A 148 10.26 11.90 1.23
CA SER A 148 11.23 11.10 1.96
C SER A 148 12.66 11.57 1.71
N GLN A 149 12.96 11.98 0.49
CA GLN A 149 14.27 12.54 0.17
C GLN A 149 14.52 13.87 0.90
N HIS A 150 13.53 14.75 0.90
CA HIS A 150 13.70 16.09 1.47
C HIS A 150 13.63 16.15 3.00
N ASN A 151 12.81 15.32 3.62
CA ASN A 151 12.57 15.40 5.05
C ASN A 151 13.44 14.44 5.87
N ILE A 152 13.78 13.30 5.31
CA ILE A 152 14.52 12.28 6.03
C ILE A 152 16.02 12.42 5.79
N ASP A 153 16.41 12.85 4.61
CA ASP A 153 17.79 13.11 4.26
C ASP A 153 18.35 14.44 4.80
N GLY A 154 17.62 15.06 5.73
CA GLY A 154 18.07 16.34 6.30
C GLY A 154 18.22 17.46 5.26
N GLY A 155 17.41 17.43 4.20
CA GLY A 155 17.53 18.36 3.07
C GLY A 155 18.50 17.92 1.99
N GLY A 156 19.15 16.79 2.14
CA GLY A 156 19.88 16.14 1.06
C GLY A 156 18.90 15.49 0.09
N ALA A 157 19.00 15.82 -1.17
CA ALA A 157 18.12 15.30 -2.20
C ALA A 157 18.65 14.02 -2.86
N ASP A 158 19.64 13.41 -2.29
CA ASP A 158 20.48 12.43 -2.98
C ASP A 158 20.35 11.00 -2.46
N GLY A 159 19.33 10.71 -1.69
CA GLY A 159 19.22 9.39 -1.07
C GLY A 159 20.39 9.15 -0.13
N SER A 160 20.61 10.08 0.74
CA SER A 160 21.70 10.16 1.65
C SER A 160 22.05 8.82 2.31
N PRO A 161 23.33 8.56 2.53
CA PRO A 161 23.81 7.38 3.23
C PRO A 161 23.33 7.23 4.68
N SER A 162 22.63 8.21 5.22
CA SER A 162 21.96 8.10 6.51
C SER A 162 20.74 7.16 6.51
N TYR A 163 20.26 6.76 5.35
CA TYR A 163 19.24 5.73 5.25
C TYR A 163 19.78 4.34 5.55
N PRO A 164 19.36 3.72 6.64
CA PRO A 164 19.82 2.37 6.95
C PRO A 164 19.28 1.32 5.98
N SER A 165 18.27 1.67 5.18
CA SER A 165 17.66 0.78 4.19
C SER A 165 18.32 0.85 2.80
N ILE A 166 19.20 1.82 2.56
CA ILE A 166 19.95 1.89 1.30
C ILE A 166 21.24 1.07 1.48
N PRO A 167 21.45 0.01 0.72
CA PRO A 167 22.72 -0.71 0.76
C PRO A 167 23.83 0.21 0.28
N ARG A 168 24.87 0.32 1.06
CA ARG A 168 26.12 0.94 0.63
C ARG A 168 26.92 -0.02 -0.23
#